data_9aa1f5f15c2391ec0b6b359ecd0506a0
#
_entry.id   9aa1f5f15c2391ec0b6b359ecd0506a0
#
_cell.length_a   1.000
_cell.length_b   1.000
_cell.length_c   1.000
_cell.angle_alpha   90.00
_cell.angle_beta   90.00
_cell.angle_gamma   90.00
#
_symmetry.space_group_name_H-M   'P 1'
#
loop_
_entity.id
_entity.type
_entity.pdbx_description
1 polymer ?
#
loop_
_entity_poly.entity_id
_entity_poly.type
_entity_poly.pdbx_seq_one_letter_code
_entity_poly.pdbx_strand_id
1 'polypeptide(L)'
;MNIQFREHPEQVASIHAKTAIADCDIHPARATRTELHPYLATRWHEHLETYDKRPYHGMMDGPPYPKAQPNAARRDAYPPEGGPQGSSLSFMQQQHLDPNNVVLGVLNPLATGQGIRNHELAAAVCSAINDWQIDKWTSKDSRLKGSIVVANEDGPAAAAEIRKRAGDANFVQVLLLSRNVEPLGQRRYWPIYEAAEEAGLPVGVHAFGFGGNPLTPSGWPSFYIEEMVGHSQCQQTVLASLILEGVFERHPTLKMIMIEAGFGWAPSLTWRLDKTWRRLKSEVPHVKRSPSEYIRDHIFWTTQPMEDPERRDHLSDVIEWVGWDRLLFATDYPHWDFDEPTRVLPPGVSEANREAFYLNNALKLYGLSE
;
A
#
# COMPACT_ATOMS: atom_id res chain seq x y z
N MET A 1 13.98 -15.99 -32.59
CA MET A 1 15.39 -15.78 -32.25
C MET A 1 15.50 -16.05 -30.76
N ASN A 2 16.00 -17.21 -30.33
CA ASN A 2 16.11 -17.55 -28.91
C ASN A 2 17.31 -16.83 -28.32
N ILE A 3 17.09 -15.82 -27.50
CA ILE A 3 18.13 -15.20 -26.68
C ILE A 3 18.28 -16.04 -25.43
N GLN A 4 19.32 -16.89 -25.38
CA GLN A 4 19.72 -17.54 -24.14
C GLN A 4 20.50 -16.53 -23.30
N PHE A 5 19.88 -16.05 -22.22
CA PHE A 5 20.60 -15.35 -21.16
C PHE A 5 21.49 -16.37 -20.43
N ARG A 6 22.81 -16.22 -20.54
CA ARG A 6 23.73 -16.91 -19.64
C ARG A 6 23.69 -16.25 -18.29
N GLU A 7 23.01 -16.88 -17.35
CA GLU A 7 23.07 -16.53 -15.94
C GLU A 7 24.47 -16.85 -15.40
N HIS A 8 25.09 -15.92 -14.72
CA HIS A 8 26.23 -16.16 -13.84
C HIS A 8 25.70 -16.31 -12.40
N PRO A 9 25.42 -17.55 -11.92
CA PRO A 9 24.79 -17.80 -10.62
C PRO A 9 25.60 -17.26 -9.41
N GLU A 10 26.91 -17.20 -9.53
CA GLU A 10 27.79 -16.77 -8.45
C GLU A 10 27.75 -15.25 -8.16
N GLN A 11 27.44 -14.42 -9.16
CA GLN A 11 27.28 -12.98 -8.94
C GLN A 11 25.95 -12.60 -8.28
N VAL A 12 24.90 -13.36 -8.57
CA VAL A 12 23.55 -13.16 -7.97
C VAL A 12 23.59 -13.50 -6.47
N ALA A 13 24.21 -14.63 -6.10
CA ALA A 13 24.33 -15.06 -4.71
C ALA A 13 25.14 -14.09 -3.82
N SER A 14 26.10 -13.34 -4.38
CA SER A 14 26.93 -12.40 -3.62
C SER A 14 26.23 -11.05 -3.31
N ILE A 15 25.22 -10.70 -4.09
CA ILE A 15 24.43 -9.47 -3.87
C ILE A 15 23.43 -9.68 -2.74
N HIS A 16 22.77 -10.85 -2.67
CA HIS A 16 21.82 -11.17 -1.62
C HIS A 16 22.40 -11.16 -0.20
N ALA A 17 23.67 -11.46 -0.03
CA ALA A 17 24.29 -11.57 1.29
C ALA A 17 24.62 -10.22 1.96
N LYS A 18 24.45 -9.09 1.28
CA LYS A 18 24.96 -7.79 1.76
C LYS A 18 23.92 -6.67 1.90
N THR A 19 22.83 -6.68 1.19
CA THR A 19 21.85 -5.59 1.22
C THR A 19 20.71 -5.91 2.17
N ALA A 20 20.58 -5.14 3.26
CA ALA A 20 19.40 -5.19 4.10
C ALA A 20 18.23 -4.49 3.42
N ILE A 21 17.03 -5.06 3.53
CA ILE A 21 15.85 -4.60 2.82
C ILE A 21 14.74 -4.23 3.79
N ALA A 22 14.16 -3.06 3.59
CA ALA A 22 12.84 -2.70 4.09
C ALA A 22 11.82 -2.97 2.96
N ASP A 23 10.98 -3.96 3.14
CA ASP A 23 9.87 -4.25 2.24
C ASP A 23 8.61 -3.54 2.74
N CYS A 24 8.18 -2.52 2.01
CA CYS A 24 7.09 -1.65 2.42
C CYS A 24 5.70 -2.12 1.97
N ASP A 25 5.60 -3.34 1.38
CA ASP A 25 4.32 -3.90 0.96
C ASP A 25 4.31 -5.43 1.01
N ILE A 26 3.75 -5.94 2.12
CA ILE A 26 3.59 -7.38 2.36
C ILE A 26 2.14 -7.64 2.77
N HIS A 27 1.51 -8.66 2.18
CA HIS A 27 0.10 -8.97 2.40
C HIS A 27 -0.13 -10.20 3.26
N PRO A 28 -0.34 -10.01 4.57
CA PRO A 28 -0.74 -11.12 5.45
C PRO A 28 -2.19 -11.50 5.19
N ALA A 29 -2.46 -12.79 5.09
CA ALA A 29 -3.79 -13.33 4.92
C ALA A 29 -4.23 -14.13 6.16
N ARG A 30 -5.54 -14.18 6.40
CA ARG A 30 -6.13 -15.04 7.43
C ARG A 30 -6.16 -16.47 6.96
N ALA A 31 -5.72 -17.39 7.80
CA ALA A 31 -5.75 -18.83 7.50
C ALA A 31 -7.20 -19.35 7.39
N THR A 32 -8.12 -18.80 8.18
CA THR A 32 -9.54 -19.18 8.20
C THR A 32 -10.45 -17.95 8.33
N ARG A 33 -11.74 -18.12 7.99
CA ARG A 33 -12.73 -17.06 8.15
C ARG A 33 -13.01 -16.71 9.62
N THR A 34 -12.86 -17.68 10.52
CA THR A 34 -13.13 -17.51 11.94
C THR A 34 -11.93 -17.00 12.73
N GLU A 35 -10.80 -16.78 12.08
CA GLU A 35 -9.56 -16.35 12.75
C GLU A 35 -9.69 -14.99 13.44
N LEU A 36 -10.63 -14.14 13.03
CA LEU A 36 -10.93 -12.87 13.70
C LEU A 36 -11.87 -13.02 14.92
N HIS A 37 -12.53 -14.17 15.12
CA HIS A 37 -13.50 -14.34 16.21
C HIS A 37 -12.94 -13.99 17.60
N PRO A 38 -11.69 -14.35 17.98
CA PRO A 38 -11.14 -13.99 19.28
C PRO A 38 -11.06 -12.48 19.55
N TYR A 39 -11.04 -11.67 18.50
CA TYR A 39 -10.88 -10.20 18.59
C TYR A 39 -12.19 -9.44 18.37
N LEU A 40 -13.29 -10.16 18.09
CA LEU A 40 -14.62 -9.59 17.85
C LEU A 40 -15.55 -9.84 19.02
N ALA A 41 -16.46 -8.91 19.30
CA ALA A 41 -17.56 -9.17 20.24
C ALA A 41 -18.50 -10.26 19.70
N THR A 42 -19.07 -11.09 20.59
CA THR A 42 -19.93 -12.25 20.24
C THR A 42 -21.06 -11.88 19.27
N ARG A 43 -21.69 -10.71 19.45
CA ARG A 43 -22.74 -10.23 18.54
C ARG A 43 -22.32 -10.18 17.06
N TRP A 44 -21.03 -9.93 16.80
CA TRP A 44 -20.50 -9.89 15.43
C TRP A 44 -20.21 -11.28 14.88
N HIS A 45 -19.85 -12.25 15.73
CA HIS A 45 -19.73 -13.65 15.29
C HIS A 45 -21.07 -14.15 14.74
N GLU A 46 -22.14 -14.00 15.52
CA GLU A 46 -23.50 -14.42 15.15
C GLU A 46 -23.98 -13.67 13.88
N HIS A 47 -23.69 -12.37 13.80
CA HIS A 47 -24.03 -11.57 12.62
C HIS A 47 -23.32 -12.08 11.36
N LEU A 48 -21.99 -12.27 11.41
CA LEU A 48 -21.20 -12.75 10.29
C LEU A 48 -21.56 -14.18 9.88
N GLU A 49 -21.85 -15.06 10.84
CA GLU A 49 -22.29 -16.42 10.54
C GLU A 49 -23.67 -16.46 9.87
N THR A 50 -24.58 -15.55 10.25
CA THR A 50 -25.96 -15.52 9.75
C THR A 50 -26.06 -14.81 8.40
N TYR A 51 -25.40 -13.67 8.24
CA TYR A 51 -25.63 -12.75 7.11
C TYR A 51 -24.46 -12.64 6.16
N ASP A 52 -23.24 -12.85 6.62
CA ASP A 52 -22.03 -12.68 5.81
C ASP A 52 -21.24 -13.97 5.67
N LYS A 53 -21.64 -14.78 4.72
CA LYS A 53 -20.91 -16.01 4.38
C LYS A 53 -19.71 -15.75 3.47
N ARG A 54 -19.46 -14.51 3.04
CA ARG A 54 -18.37 -14.15 2.14
C ARG A 54 -17.71 -12.85 2.59
N PRO A 55 -16.39 -12.86 2.85
CA PRO A 55 -15.66 -11.61 2.98
C PRO A 55 -15.74 -10.90 1.62
N TYR A 56 -16.39 -9.75 1.58
CA TYR A 56 -16.42 -8.94 0.38
C TYR A 56 -15.03 -8.37 0.11
N HIS A 57 -14.44 -8.79 -0.96
CA HIS A 57 -13.33 -8.10 -1.59
C HIS A 57 -13.90 -7.13 -2.61
N GLY A 58 -13.32 -5.95 -2.77
CA GLY A 58 -13.87 -4.90 -3.65
C GLY A 58 -14.05 -5.29 -5.12
N MET A 59 -13.39 -6.36 -5.54
CA MET A 59 -13.57 -6.96 -6.86
C MET A 59 -14.83 -7.86 -6.98
N MET A 60 -15.61 -8.02 -5.91
CA MET A 60 -16.75 -8.95 -5.89
C MET A 60 -18.10 -8.28 -5.98
N ASP A 61 -18.18 -6.97 -5.79
CA ASP A 61 -19.44 -6.20 -5.81
C ASP A 61 -19.85 -5.71 -7.21
N GLY A 62 -19.00 -5.95 -8.19
CA GLY A 62 -19.26 -5.60 -9.58
C GLY A 62 -19.54 -6.81 -10.47
N PRO A 63 -19.74 -6.60 -11.77
CA PRO A 63 -19.80 -7.68 -12.73
C PRO A 63 -18.57 -8.57 -12.63
N PRO A 64 -18.71 -9.90 -12.70
CA PRO A 64 -17.56 -10.78 -12.67
C PRO A 64 -16.67 -10.52 -13.89
N TYR A 65 -15.38 -10.36 -13.66
CA TYR A 65 -14.40 -10.26 -14.73
C TYR A 65 -13.20 -11.16 -14.44
N PRO A 66 -12.41 -11.53 -15.47
CA PRO A 66 -11.33 -12.50 -15.34
C PRO A 66 -10.28 -12.07 -14.31
N LYS A 67 -9.76 -13.05 -13.58
CA LYS A 67 -8.63 -12.89 -12.67
C LYS A 67 -7.50 -13.82 -13.08
N ALA A 68 -6.27 -13.35 -12.97
CA ALA A 68 -5.11 -14.14 -13.32
C ALA A 68 -4.91 -15.32 -12.35
N GLN A 69 -5.08 -15.08 -11.05
CA GLN A 69 -4.89 -16.06 -9.97
C GLN A 69 -5.93 -15.84 -8.87
N PRO A 70 -6.28 -16.91 -8.10
CA PRO A 70 -6.98 -16.72 -6.85
C PRO A 70 -6.19 -15.81 -5.92
N ASN A 71 -6.84 -14.80 -5.35
CA ASN A 71 -6.23 -13.80 -4.47
C ASN A 71 -5.03 -13.04 -5.07
N ALA A 72 -4.92 -12.99 -6.40
CA ALA A 72 -3.80 -12.39 -7.11
C ALA A 72 -2.41 -12.93 -6.68
N ALA A 73 -2.32 -14.13 -6.09
CA ALA A 73 -1.11 -14.62 -5.48
C ALA A 73 -0.27 -15.54 -6.37
N ARG A 74 1.01 -15.67 -6.04
CA ARG A 74 1.96 -16.61 -6.64
C ARG A 74 1.52 -18.05 -6.38
N ARG A 75 1.76 -18.94 -7.35
CA ARG A 75 1.44 -20.36 -7.23
C ARG A 75 2.29 -21.08 -6.18
N ASP A 76 3.52 -20.65 -5.99
CA ASP A 76 4.48 -21.21 -5.05
C ASP A 76 4.37 -20.63 -3.62
N ALA A 77 3.44 -19.69 -3.37
CA ALA A 77 3.24 -19.07 -2.07
C ALA A 77 2.19 -19.79 -1.20
N TYR A 78 1.69 -20.95 -1.62
CA TYR A 78 0.81 -21.76 -0.77
C TYR A 78 1.64 -22.41 0.36
N PRO A 79 1.27 -22.19 1.63
CA PRO A 79 1.95 -22.85 2.74
C PRO A 79 1.85 -24.37 2.66
N PRO A 80 2.94 -25.12 2.92
CA PRO A 80 2.92 -26.59 2.90
C PRO A 80 1.92 -27.21 3.87
N GLU A 81 1.66 -26.53 4.99
CA GLU A 81 0.68 -26.92 6.00
C GLU A 81 -0.77 -26.65 5.61
N GLY A 82 -0.99 -26.00 4.48
CA GLY A 82 -2.31 -25.60 3.97
C GLY A 82 -2.69 -24.16 4.33
N GLY A 83 -3.79 -23.69 3.78
CA GLY A 83 -4.26 -22.32 3.92
C GLY A 83 -4.01 -21.49 2.67
N PRO A 84 -4.51 -20.24 2.60
CA PRO A 84 -4.25 -19.33 1.51
C PRO A 84 -2.82 -18.78 1.55
N GLN A 85 -2.37 -18.26 0.43
CA GLN A 85 -1.08 -17.57 0.32
C GLN A 85 -1.03 -16.40 1.31
N GLY A 86 0.15 -16.17 1.92
CA GLY A 86 0.34 -15.12 2.92
C GLY A 86 -0.26 -15.43 4.30
N SER A 87 -0.78 -16.65 4.57
CA SER A 87 -1.42 -16.98 5.85
C SER A 87 -0.48 -17.64 6.88
N SER A 88 0.74 -17.98 6.50
CA SER A 88 1.72 -18.64 7.36
C SER A 88 2.96 -17.77 7.57
N LEU A 89 3.20 -17.38 8.83
CA LEU A 89 4.41 -16.61 9.18
C LEU A 89 5.69 -17.42 8.93
N SER A 90 5.71 -18.70 9.34
CA SER A 90 6.89 -19.55 9.15
C SER A 90 7.23 -19.74 7.67
N PHE A 91 6.22 -19.85 6.84
CA PHE A 91 6.43 -19.96 5.39
C PHE A 91 6.86 -18.62 4.77
N MET A 92 6.31 -17.49 5.21
CA MET A 92 6.77 -16.15 4.81
C MET A 92 8.24 -15.93 5.20
N GLN A 93 8.63 -16.33 6.41
CA GLN A 93 10.03 -16.27 6.84
C GLN A 93 10.92 -17.08 5.89
N GLN A 94 10.57 -18.33 5.64
CA GLN A 94 11.35 -19.25 4.81
C GLN A 94 11.41 -18.82 3.33
N GLN A 95 10.30 -18.35 2.77
CA GLN A 95 10.19 -18.06 1.33
C GLN A 95 10.62 -16.63 0.99
N HIS A 96 10.43 -15.68 1.90
CA HIS A 96 10.58 -14.26 1.60
C HIS A 96 11.53 -13.53 2.54
N LEU A 97 11.26 -13.50 3.85
CA LEU A 97 12.00 -12.62 4.75
C LEU A 97 13.48 -12.99 4.87
N ASP A 98 13.78 -14.28 5.07
CA ASP A 98 15.15 -14.75 5.29
C ASP A 98 15.96 -14.75 3.97
N PRO A 99 15.45 -15.32 2.85
CA PRO A 99 16.19 -15.34 1.60
C PRO A 99 16.52 -13.96 1.04
N ASN A 100 15.63 -12.98 1.26
CA ASN A 100 15.78 -11.61 0.77
C ASN A 100 16.44 -10.66 1.77
N ASN A 101 16.88 -11.15 2.94
CA ASN A 101 17.45 -10.33 4.00
C ASN A 101 16.55 -9.14 4.38
N VAL A 102 15.23 -9.40 4.51
CA VAL A 102 14.25 -8.40 4.94
C VAL A 102 14.47 -8.13 6.43
N VAL A 103 14.86 -6.90 6.78
CA VAL A 103 15.07 -6.45 8.16
C VAL A 103 13.89 -5.62 8.68
N LEU A 104 13.08 -5.09 7.77
CA LEU A 104 11.80 -4.44 8.05
C LEU A 104 10.78 -4.87 7.00
N GLY A 105 9.65 -5.43 7.43
CA GLY A 105 8.52 -5.77 6.57
C GLY A 105 7.27 -5.06 7.04
N VAL A 106 6.64 -4.25 6.18
CA VAL A 106 5.40 -3.52 6.49
C VAL A 106 4.20 -4.32 5.99
N LEU A 107 3.35 -4.71 6.93
CA LEU A 107 2.16 -5.52 6.65
C LEU A 107 0.99 -4.64 6.22
N ASN A 108 0.45 -4.91 5.04
CA ASN A 108 -0.71 -4.25 4.46
C ASN A 108 -1.86 -5.26 4.25
N PRO A 109 -2.70 -5.53 5.27
CA PRO A 109 -3.84 -6.42 5.12
C PRO A 109 -4.86 -5.82 4.13
N LEU A 110 -5.27 -6.58 3.11
CA LEU A 110 -6.26 -6.12 2.12
C LEU A 110 -7.70 -6.51 2.46
N ALA A 111 -7.89 -7.64 3.13
CA ALA A 111 -9.21 -8.09 3.58
C ALA A 111 -9.60 -7.39 4.90
N THR A 112 -9.90 -6.11 4.82
CA THR A 112 -10.20 -5.23 5.95
C THR A 112 -11.70 -5.00 6.15
N GLY A 113 -12.07 -4.18 7.15
CA GLY A 113 -13.42 -3.65 7.32
C GLY A 113 -13.74 -2.46 6.41
N GLN A 114 -12.78 -1.95 5.65
CA GLN A 114 -13.01 -0.84 4.72
C GLN A 114 -14.05 -1.23 3.67
N GLY A 115 -15.00 -0.36 3.41
CA GLY A 115 -16.10 -0.60 2.47
C GLY A 115 -17.29 -1.36 3.04
N ILE A 116 -17.25 -1.88 4.26
CA ILE A 116 -18.43 -2.40 4.94
C ILE A 116 -19.36 -1.23 5.25
N ARG A 117 -20.60 -1.27 4.72
CA ARG A 117 -21.56 -0.17 4.87
C ARG A 117 -22.17 -0.02 6.26
N ASN A 118 -22.16 -1.09 7.06
CA ASN A 118 -22.46 -1.00 8.49
C ASN A 118 -21.21 -0.49 9.20
N HIS A 119 -21.19 0.79 9.56
CA HIS A 119 -20.02 1.46 10.12
C HIS A 119 -19.58 0.89 11.47
N GLU A 120 -20.52 0.41 12.31
CA GLU A 120 -20.14 -0.27 13.56
C GLU A 120 -19.40 -1.60 13.30
N LEU A 121 -19.90 -2.39 12.33
CA LEU A 121 -19.24 -3.63 11.94
C LEU A 121 -17.89 -3.33 11.28
N ALA A 122 -17.83 -2.32 10.41
CA ALA A 122 -16.59 -1.87 9.77
C ALA A 122 -15.51 -1.54 10.81
N ALA A 123 -15.86 -0.72 11.81
CA ALA A 123 -14.95 -0.34 12.88
C ALA A 123 -14.52 -1.54 13.73
N ALA A 124 -15.46 -2.44 14.07
CA ALA A 124 -15.16 -3.66 14.83
C ALA A 124 -14.21 -4.58 14.07
N VAL A 125 -14.43 -4.80 12.77
CA VAL A 125 -13.57 -5.64 11.93
C VAL A 125 -12.18 -5.02 11.77
N CYS A 126 -12.08 -3.72 11.53
CA CYS A 126 -10.78 -3.04 11.42
C CYS A 126 -9.99 -3.15 12.73
N SER A 127 -10.63 -2.90 13.88
CA SER A 127 -9.97 -3.03 15.19
C SER A 127 -9.52 -4.47 15.46
N ALA A 128 -10.34 -5.47 15.10
CA ALA A 128 -10.00 -6.88 15.22
C ALA A 128 -8.81 -7.28 14.34
N ILE A 129 -8.70 -6.73 13.13
CA ILE A 129 -7.55 -6.94 12.25
C ILE A 129 -6.28 -6.33 12.84
N ASN A 130 -6.38 -5.15 13.45
CA ASN A 130 -5.23 -4.55 14.12
C ASN A 130 -4.75 -5.41 15.29
N ASP A 131 -5.65 -5.96 16.12
CA ASP A 131 -5.30 -6.90 17.19
C ASP A 131 -4.71 -8.21 16.64
N TRP A 132 -5.28 -8.73 15.52
CA TRP A 132 -4.79 -9.92 14.83
C TRP A 132 -3.37 -9.74 14.26
N GLN A 133 -3.05 -8.56 13.68
CA GLN A 133 -1.70 -8.25 13.21
C GLN A 133 -0.68 -8.35 14.35
N ILE A 134 -1.02 -7.83 15.53
CA ILE A 134 -0.16 -7.93 16.71
C ILE A 134 0.02 -9.39 17.13
N ASP A 135 -1.08 -10.12 17.35
CA ASP A 135 -1.02 -11.47 17.90
C ASP A 135 -0.35 -12.47 16.96
N LYS A 136 -0.64 -12.40 15.66
CA LYS A 136 -0.18 -13.41 14.69
C LYS A 136 1.14 -13.09 14.01
N TRP A 137 1.51 -11.81 13.94
CA TRP A 137 2.61 -11.36 13.09
C TRP A 137 3.66 -10.56 13.85
N THR A 138 3.35 -9.32 14.22
CA THR A 138 4.37 -8.36 14.71
C THR A 138 4.94 -8.72 16.07
N SER A 139 4.18 -9.39 16.95
CA SER A 139 4.70 -9.93 18.22
C SER A 139 5.54 -11.21 18.05
N LYS A 140 5.49 -11.86 16.90
CA LYS A 140 6.19 -13.13 16.62
C LYS A 140 7.50 -12.95 15.85
N ASP A 141 7.58 -11.88 15.03
CA ASP A 141 8.79 -11.50 14.30
C ASP A 141 8.97 -9.98 14.41
N SER A 142 10.03 -9.55 15.07
CA SER A 142 10.32 -8.13 15.32
C SER A 142 10.61 -7.31 14.07
N ARG A 143 10.93 -7.98 12.96
CA ARG A 143 11.13 -7.35 11.64
C ARG A 143 9.81 -6.83 11.06
N LEU A 144 8.67 -7.42 11.47
CA LEU A 144 7.37 -7.07 10.92
C LEU A 144 6.73 -5.92 11.69
N LYS A 145 6.15 -5.00 10.95
CA LYS A 145 5.35 -3.88 11.44
C LYS A 145 4.01 -3.87 10.74
N GLY A 146 2.95 -3.63 11.48
CA GLY A 146 1.60 -3.53 10.95
C GLY A 146 1.28 -2.14 10.41
N SER A 147 0.24 -2.10 9.58
CA SER A 147 -0.47 -0.89 9.20
C SER A 147 -1.79 -0.82 9.95
N ILE A 148 -2.11 0.32 10.57
CA ILE A 148 -3.39 0.52 11.25
C ILE A 148 -4.48 0.59 10.19
N VAL A 149 -5.33 -0.43 10.10
CA VAL A 149 -6.51 -0.40 9.25
C VAL A 149 -7.67 0.27 9.97
N VAL A 150 -8.46 1.08 9.25
CA VAL A 150 -9.53 1.90 9.81
C VAL A 150 -10.80 1.87 8.96
N ALA A 151 -11.95 2.07 9.57
CA ALA A 151 -13.23 2.21 8.88
C ALA A 151 -13.32 3.61 8.25
N ASN A 152 -12.65 3.81 7.14
CA ASN A 152 -12.41 5.12 6.53
C ASN A 152 -13.68 5.93 6.20
N GLU A 153 -14.81 5.27 5.92
CA GLU A 153 -16.07 5.95 5.62
C GLU A 153 -16.74 6.56 6.87
N ASP A 154 -16.24 6.22 8.06
CA ASP A 154 -16.59 6.84 9.35
C ASP A 154 -15.33 7.55 9.92
N GLY A 155 -15.09 8.78 9.49
CA GLY A 155 -13.91 9.55 9.87
C GLY A 155 -13.68 9.64 11.39
N PRO A 156 -14.69 9.94 12.22
CA PRO A 156 -14.56 9.92 13.67
C PRO A 156 -14.16 8.59 14.27
N ALA A 157 -14.77 7.48 13.83
CA ALA A 157 -14.42 6.14 14.30
C ALA A 157 -13.00 5.74 13.85
N ALA A 158 -12.63 6.07 12.61
CA ALA A 158 -11.28 5.87 12.10
C ALA A 158 -10.23 6.63 12.93
N ALA A 159 -10.47 7.90 13.23
CA ALA A 159 -9.60 8.72 14.07
C ALA A 159 -9.46 8.16 15.50
N ALA A 160 -10.54 7.64 16.06
CA ALA A 160 -10.51 6.99 17.38
C ALA A 160 -9.63 5.74 17.38
N GLU A 161 -9.70 4.90 16.33
CA GLU A 161 -8.84 3.70 16.22
C GLU A 161 -7.37 4.10 16.03
N ILE A 162 -7.05 5.13 15.22
CA ILE A 162 -5.68 5.63 15.07
C ILE A 162 -5.13 6.08 16.43
N ARG A 163 -5.88 6.92 17.17
CA ARG A 163 -5.46 7.39 18.50
C ARG A 163 -5.30 6.25 19.50
N LYS A 164 -6.14 5.22 19.42
CA LYS A 164 -6.03 4.00 20.25
C LYS A 164 -4.70 3.28 20.02
N ARG A 165 -4.18 3.30 18.78
CA ARG A 165 -2.92 2.62 18.38
C ARG A 165 -1.71 3.56 18.40
N ALA A 166 -1.91 4.85 18.62
CA ALA A 166 -0.82 5.82 18.64
C ALA A 166 0.25 5.43 19.67
N GLY A 167 1.51 5.41 19.23
CA GLY A 167 2.66 5.03 20.08
C GLY A 167 2.85 3.52 20.27
N ASP A 168 2.00 2.67 19.70
CA ASP A 168 2.23 1.21 19.69
C ASP A 168 3.30 0.86 18.67
N ALA A 169 4.44 0.36 19.14
CA ALA A 169 5.61 0.02 18.30
C ALA A 169 5.34 -1.11 17.29
N ASN A 170 4.18 -1.76 17.35
CA ASN A 170 3.77 -2.74 16.35
C ASN A 170 3.32 -2.09 15.03
N PHE A 171 2.99 -0.80 15.01
CA PHE A 171 2.48 -0.09 13.83
C PHE A 171 3.39 1.04 13.39
N VAL A 172 3.48 1.24 12.07
CA VAL A 172 4.33 2.29 11.47
C VAL A 172 3.57 3.23 10.55
N GLN A 173 2.35 2.89 10.15
CA GLN A 173 1.52 3.72 9.27
C GLN A 173 0.04 3.44 9.46
N VAL A 174 -0.81 4.33 8.92
CA VAL A 174 -2.24 4.09 8.71
C VAL A 174 -2.45 3.60 7.28
N LEU A 175 -3.32 2.60 7.08
CA LEU A 175 -3.62 2.06 5.75
C LEU A 175 -5.02 2.43 5.30
N LEU A 176 -5.11 3.06 4.15
CA LEU A 176 -6.33 3.28 3.38
C LEU A 176 -6.25 2.52 2.05
N LEU A 177 -7.40 2.22 1.47
CA LEU A 177 -7.51 1.69 0.11
C LEU A 177 -7.97 2.80 -0.83
N SER A 178 -7.56 2.75 -2.09
CA SER A 178 -7.75 3.86 -3.04
C SER A 178 -9.18 4.03 -3.55
N ARG A 179 -10.01 2.96 -3.52
CA ARG A 179 -11.41 3.00 -3.98
C ARG A 179 -12.33 3.25 -2.78
N ASN A 180 -12.91 4.44 -2.74
CA ASN A 180 -13.76 4.92 -1.67
C ASN A 180 -15.08 5.48 -2.23
N VAL A 181 -16.01 5.83 -1.36
CA VAL A 181 -17.28 6.46 -1.76
C VAL A 181 -17.04 7.82 -2.39
N GLU A 182 -16.08 8.56 -1.87
CA GLU A 182 -15.64 9.86 -2.40
C GLU A 182 -14.11 9.90 -2.54
N PRO A 183 -13.54 10.80 -3.35
CA PRO A 183 -12.10 10.98 -3.39
C PRO A 183 -11.52 11.33 -2.02
N LEU A 184 -10.38 10.75 -1.66
CA LEU A 184 -9.80 10.82 -0.32
C LEU A 184 -9.41 12.24 0.16
N GLY A 185 -9.35 13.25 -0.71
CA GLY A 185 -9.18 14.64 -0.29
C GLY A 185 -10.40 15.25 0.41
N GLN A 186 -11.59 14.65 0.24
CA GLN A 186 -12.85 15.17 0.76
C GLN A 186 -12.85 15.27 2.29
N ARG A 187 -13.53 16.30 2.81
CA ARG A 187 -13.51 16.68 4.26
C ARG A 187 -13.95 15.57 5.21
N ARG A 188 -14.77 14.64 4.75
CA ARG A 188 -15.21 13.50 5.56
C ARG A 188 -14.04 12.62 6.04
N TYR A 189 -12.92 12.60 5.30
CA TYR A 189 -11.71 11.84 5.63
C TYR A 189 -10.70 12.63 6.48
N TRP A 190 -10.88 13.94 6.65
CA TRP A 190 -9.93 14.78 7.38
C TRP A 190 -9.67 14.36 8.83
N PRO A 191 -10.66 13.83 9.60
CA PRO A 191 -10.37 13.31 10.94
C PRO A 191 -9.29 12.21 10.95
N ILE A 192 -9.16 11.43 9.86
CA ILE A 192 -8.11 10.41 9.70
C ILE A 192 -6.73 11.08 9.62
N TYR A 193 -6.62 12.12 8.79
CA TYR A 193 -5.37 12.86 8.58
C TYR A 193 -4.93 13.62 9.82
N GLU A 194 -5.88 14.21 10.52
CA GLU A 194 -5.63 14.88 11.81
C GLU A 194 -5.07 13.89 12.84
N ALA A 195 -5.72 12.74 13.03
CA ALA A 195 -5.27 11.73 13.98
C ALA A 195 -3.91 11.09 13.58
N ALA A 196 -3.66 10.87 12.27
CA ALA A 196 -2.40 10.36 11.78
C ALA A 196 -1.25 11.37 11.99
N GLU A 197 -1.49 12.66 11.70
CA GLU A 197 -0.53 13.73 11.92
C GLU A 197 -0.22 13.92 13.42
N GLU A 198 -1.24 13.91 14.29
CA GLU A 198 -1.09 13.94 15.76
C GLU A 198 -0.22 12.78 16.27
N ALA A 199 -0.38 11.59 15.67
CA ALA A 199 0.37 10.39 16.01
C ALA A 199 1.77 10.33 15.36
N GLY A 200 2.09 11.26 14.45
CA GLY A 200 3.34 11.23 13.67
C GLY A 200 3.43 10.06 12.68
N LEU A 201 2.30 9.48 12.28
CA LEU A 201 2.21 8.35 11.39
C LEU A 201 1.96 8.78 9.94
N PRO A 202 2.69 8.27 8.94
CA PRO A 202 2.33 8.43 7.55
C PRO A 202 1.03 7.66 7.23
N VAL A 203 0.35 8.07 6.16
CA VAL A 203 -0.84 7.38 5.65
C VAL A 203 -0.53 6.74 4.32
N GLY A 204 -0.56 5.41 4.27
CA GLY A 204 -0.46 4.64 3.04
C GLY A 204 -1.83 4.55 2.36
N VAL A 205 -1.85 4.75 1.06
CA VAL A 205 -3.03 4.53 0.21
C VAL A 205 -2.69 3.43 -0.78
N HIS A 206 -3.20 2.24 -0.52
CA HIS A 206 -2.94 1.07 -1.33
C HIS A 206 -3.91 0.99 -2.51
N ALA A 207 -3.47 0.46 -3.63
CA ALA A 207 -4.33 0.03 -4.72
C ALA A 207 -5.47 -0.84 -4.19
N PHE A 208 -6.52 -1.06 -4.97
CA PHE A 208 -7.73 -1.74 -4.53
C PHE A 208 -8.67 -0.90 -3.66
N GLY A 209 -9.63 -1.56 -3.11
CA GLY A 209 -10.68 -1.00 -2.26
C GLY A 209 -12.01 -1.67 -2.52
N PHE A 210 -12.93 -1.43 -1.62
CA PHE A 210 -14.28 -1.89 -1.78
C PHE A 210 -15.05 -0.89 -2.62
N GLY A 211 -15.79 -1.37 -3.56
CA GLY A 211 -16.65 -0.45 -4.20
C GLY A 211 -17.67 -1.14 -5.06
N GLY A 212 -18.90 -0.81 -4.90
CA GLY A 212 -19.87 -0.92 -5.98
C GLY A 212 -19.49 0.02 -7.14
N ASN A 213 -18.25 0.52 -7.20
CA ASN A 213 -17.76 1.45 -8.22
C ASN A 213 -16.57 0.85 -8.97
N PRO A 214 -16.46 1.09 -10.28
CA PRO A 214 -15.26 0.75 -11.05
C PRO A 214 -14.05 1.56 -10.59
N LEU A 215 -12.86 1.18 -11.04
CA LEU A 215 -11.59 1.89 -10.76
C LEU A 215 -11.63 3.35 -11.21
N THR A 216 -12.30 3.61 -12.31
CA THR A 216 -12.44 4.94 -12.89
C THR A 216 -13.90 5.18 -13.33
N PRO A 217 -14.29 6.45 -13.52
CA PRO A 217 -15.61 6.77 -14.06
C PRO A 217 -15.89 6.23 -15.48
N SER A 218 -14.86 5.67 -16.14
CA SER A 218 -15.00 5.08 -17.49
C SER A 218 -15.81 3.77 -17.53
N GLY A 219 -16.08 3.18 -16.37
CA GLY A 219 -16.89 1.96 -16.26
C GLY A 219 -16.09 0.75 -15.78
N TRP A 220 -16.73 -0.42 -15.85
CA TRP A 220 -16.15 -1.69 -15.42
C TRP A 220 -15.24 -2.28 -16.49
N PRO A 221 -14.02 -2.72 -16.14
CA PRO A 221 -13.14 -3.40 -17.08
C PRO A 221 -13.68 -4.79 -17.45
N SER A 222 -13.40 -5.23 -18.68
CA SER A 222 -13.74 -6.56 -19.16
C SER A 222 -12.65 -7.59 -18.86
N PHE A 223 -11.40 -7.15 -18.78
CA PHE A 223 -10.24 -8.02 -18.58
C PHE A 223 -9.47 -7.64 -17.32
N TYR A 224 -8.88 -8.64 -16.67
CA TYR A 224 -8.05 -8.41 -15.49
C TYR A 224 -6.88 -7.48 -15.76
N ILE A 225 -6.27 -7.54 -16.94
CA ILE A 225 -5.18 -6.64 -17.33
C ILE A 225 -5.62 -5.16 -17.36
N GLU A 226 -6.87 -4.88 -17.71
CA GLU A 226 -7.40 -3.50 -17.67
C GLU A 226 -7.50 -3.00 -16.21
N GLU A 227 -7.85 -3.89 -15.28
CA GLU A 227 -7.88 -3.55 -13.85
C GLU A 227 -6.47 -3.23 -13.33
N MET A 228 -5.49 -4.08 -13.65
CA MET A 228 -4.11 -3.88 -13.21
C MET A 228 -3.53 -2.53 -13.64
N VAL A 229 -3.77 -2.11 -14.89
CA VAL A 229 -3.34 -0.78 -15.35
C VAL A 229 -4.24 0.35 -14.83
N GLY A 230 -5.43 0.05 -14.37
CA GLY A 230 -6.39 1.02 -13.82
C GLY A 230 -6.03 1.51 -12.42
N HIS A 231 -5.26 0.77 -11.65
CA HIS A 231 -4.85 1.15 -10.28
C HIS A 231 -4.12 2.48 -10.26
N SER A 232 -3.20 2.72 -11.18
CA SER A 232 -2.50 3.98 -11.31
C SER A 232 -3.45 5.17 -11.57
N GLN A 233 -4.50 4.97 -12.38
CA GLN A 233 -5.49 6.01 -12.67
C GLN A 233 -6.33 6.38 -11.43
N CYS A 234 -6.68 5.39 -10.61
CA CYS A 234 -7.35 5.61 -9.34
C CYS A 234 -6.49 6.45 -8.39
N GLN A 235 -5.22 6.09 -8.23
CA GLN A 235 -4.27 6.80 -7.38
C GLN A 235 -3.99 8.23 -7.88
N GLN A 236 -3.98 8.47 -9.18
CA GLN A 236 -3.89 9.82 -9.75
C GLN A 236 -5.06 10.70 -9.28
N THR A 237 -6.27 10.14 -9.25
CA THR A 237 -7.46 10.85 -8.75
C THR A 237 -7.34 11.13 -7.26
N VAL A 238 -6.87 10.15 -6.47
CA VAL A 238 -6.62 10.32 -5.04
C VAL A 238 -5.63 11.46 -4.80
N LEU A 239 -4.47 11.44 -5.46
CA LEU A 239 -3.43 12.45 -5.30
C LEU A 239 -3.92 13.86 -5.68
N ALA A 240 -4.61 13.98 -6.81
CA ALA A 240 -5.19 15.27 -7.23
C ALA A 240 -6.19 15.80 -6.20
N SER A 241 -7.05 14.92 -5.65
CA SER A 241 -8.03 15.30 -4.63
C SER A 241 -7.36 15.76 -3.34
N LEU A 242 -6.37 15.02 -2.81
CA LEU A 242 -5.64 15.41 -1.60
C LEU A 242 -5.04 16.82 -1.70
N ILE A 243 -4.46 17.15 -2.86
CA ILE A 243 -3.85 18.47 -3.09
C ILE A 243 -4.92 19.55 -3.24
N LEU A 244 -5.90 19.33 -4.13
CA LEU A 244 -6.86 20.36 -4.49
C LEU A 244 -7.91 20.65 -3.42
N GLU A 245 -8.22 19.68 -2.56
CA GLU A 245 -9.04 19.89 -1.36
C GLU A 245 -8.28 20.55 -0.20
N GLY A 246 -6.94 20.67 -0.32
CA GLY A 246 -6.10 21.39 0.63
C GLY A 246 -5.72 20.57 1.88
N VAL A 247 -5.66 19.25 1.77
CA VAL A 247 -5.26 18.38 2.89
C VAL A 247 -3.90 18.77 3.42
N PHE A 248 -2.92 19.03 2.57
CA PHE A 248 -1.55 19.38 2.97
C PHE A 248 -1.39 20.83 3.46
N GLU A 249 -2.33 21.72 3.15
CA GLU A 249 -2.38 23.05 3.76
C GLU A 249 -2.85 22.97 5.22
N ARG A 250 -3.78 22.05 5.50
CA ARG A 250 -4.32 21.82 6.83
C ARG A 250 -3.40 20.93 7.68
N HIS A 251 -2.74 19.97 7.07
CA HIS A 251 -1.88 18.99 7.72
C HIS A 251 -0.44 19.06 7.15
N PRO A 252 0.33 20.09 7.54
CA PRO A 252 1.61 20.41 6.89
C PRO A 252 2.74 19.42 7.20
N THR A 253 2.60 18.58 8.21
CA THR A 253 3.60 17.55 8.54
C THR A 253 3.22 16.16 8.05
N LEU A 254 1.98 15.97 7.61
CA LEU A 254 1.46 14.70 7.12
C LEU A 254 2.29 14.17 5.94
N LYS A 255 2.63 12.88 5.97
CA LYS A 255 3.23 12.16 4.84
C LYS A 255 2.24 11.13 4.30
N MET A 256 2.20 11.00 2.97
CA MET A 256 1.37 10.02 2.28
C MET A 256 2.25 9.08 1.48
N ILE A 257 1.85 7.82 1.40
CA ILE A 257 2.54 6.80 0.62
C ILE A 257 1.57 6.29 -0.44
N MET A 258 1.92 6.39 -1.71
CA MET A 258 1.18 5.74 -2.81
C MET A 258 1.69 4.32 -2.92
N ILE A 259 0.84 3.33 -2.58
CA ILE A 259 1.22 1.92 -2.49
C ILE A 259 0.61 1.16 -3.66
N GLU A 260 1.39 0.32 -4.32
CA GLU A 260 1.01 -0.57 -5.43
C GLU A 260 0.30 0.16 -6.59
N ALA A 261 0.87 1.27 -7.03
CA ALA A 261 0.25 2.05 -8.11
C ALA A 261 1.24 2.45 -9.22
N GLY A 262 2.48 2.01 -9.10
CA GLY A 262 3.57 2.55 -9.89
C GLY A 262 3.80 4.04 -9.61
N PHE A 263 4.83 4.60 -10.20
CA PHE A 263 5.18 6.02 -10.05
C PHE A 263 5.54 6.71 -11.38
N GLY A 264 5.62 5.95 -12.48
CA GLY A 264 5.96 6.47 -13.80
C GLY A 264 5.02 7.56 -14.32
N TRP A 265 3.81 7.60 -13.81
CA TRP A 265 2.79 8.60 -14.13
C TRP A 265 2.96 9.94 -13.35
N ALA A 266 3.75 9.95 -12.27
CA ALA A 266 3.86 11.12 -11.39
C ALA A 266 4.32 12.38 -12.09
N PRO A 267 5.35 12.37 -12.98
CA PRO A 267 5.76 13.57 -13.70
C PRO A 267 4.63 14.18 -14.53
N SER A 268 3.95 13.38 -15.34
CA SER A 268 2.94 13.87 -16.29
C SER A 268 1.71 14.43 -15.59
N LEU A 269 1.25 13.78 -14.51
CA LEU A 269 0.17 14.30 -13.68
C LEU A 269 0.56 15.65 -13.05
N THR A 270 1.75 15.71 -12.46
CA THR A 270 2.25 16.92 -11.77
C THR A 270 2.34 18.12 -12.72
N TRP A 271 2.89 17.93 -13.91
CA TRP A 271 2.94 19.00 -14.92
C TRP A 271 1.55 19.48 -15.33
N ARG A 272 0.60 18.57 -15.45
CA ARG A 272 -0.80 18.88 -15.74
C ARG A 272 -1.44 19.66 -14.59
N LEU A 273 -1.25 19.22 -13.37
CA LEU A 273 -1.78 19.88 -12.16
C LEU A 273 -1.23 21.30 -12.04
N ASP A 274 0.09 21.50 -12.14
CA ASP A 274 0.73 22.80 -12.04
C ASP A 274 0.24 23.77 -13.12
N LYS A 275 0.16 23.29 -14.37
CA LYS A 275 -0.33 24.09 -15.50
C LYS A 275 -1.79 24.52 -15.31
N THR A 276 -2.63 23.61 -14.84
CA THR A 276 -4.06 23.87 -14.63
C THR A 276 -4.26 24.77 -13.43
N TRP A 277 -3.59 24.48 -12.31
CA TRP A 277 -3.66 25.29 -11.10
C TRP A 277 -3.26 26.77 -11.36
N ARG A 278 -2.17 27.03 -12.07
CA ARG A 278 -1.78 28.42 -12.42
C ARG A 278 -2.89 29.21 -13.11
N ARG A 279 -3.74 28.55 -13.86
CA ARG A 279 -4.85 29.18 -14.61
C ARG A 279 -6.14 29.29 -13.82
N LEU A 280 -6.42 28.31 -12.95
CA LEU A 280 -7.69 28.14 -12.24
C LEU A 280 -7.54 28.27 -10.71
N LYS A 281 -6.43 28.78 -10.20
CA LYS A 281 -6.17 28.88 -8.77
C LYS A 281 -7.22 29.68 -7.98
N SER A 282 -8.01 30.51 -8.64
CA SER A 282 -9.12 31.22 -8.02
C SER A 282 -10.27 30.29 -7.60
N GLU A 283 -10.38 29.10 -8.21
CA GLU A 283 -11.34 28.05 -7.80
C GLU A 283 -10.91 27.38 -6.48
N VAL A 284 -9.61 27.29 -6.25
CA VAL A 284 -9.01 26.65 -5.05
C VAL A 284 -8.10 27.63 -4.28
N PRO A 285 -8.63 28.74 -3.77
CA PRO A 285 -7.83 29.81 -3.14
C PRO A 285 -7.10 29.38 -1.87
N HIS A 286 -7.49 28.24 -1.27
CA HIS A 286 -6.85 27.60 -0.15
C HIS A 286 -5.57 26.84 -0.53
N VAL A 287 -5.38 26.47 -1.79
CA VAL A 287 -4.15 25.83 -2.31
C VAL A 287 -3.14 26.90 -2.66
N LYS A 288 -2.19 27.16 -1.78
CA LYS A 288 -1.31 28.35 -1.84
C LYS A 288 -0.03 28.12 -2.62
N ARG A 289 0.45 26.89 -2.69
CA ARG A 289 1.68 26.51 -3.39
C ARG A 289 1.34 25.70 -4.66
N SER A 290 2.31 25.53 -5.55
CA SER A 290 2.11 24.67 -6.72
C SER A 290 1.91 23.21 -6.30
N PRO A 291 1.06 22.43 -7.01
CA PRO A 291 0.90 21.01 -6.76
C PRO A 291 2.22 20.23 -6.68
N SER A 292 3.19 20.58 -7.50
CA SER A 292 4.52 19.96 -7.48
C SER A 292 5.27 20.14 -6.16
N GLU A 293 5.05 21.23 -5.45
CA GLU A 293 5.68 21.46 -4.13
C GLU A 293 5.08 20.54 -3.07
N TYR A 294 3.74 20.36 -3.06
CA TYR A 294 3.09 19.42 -2.14
C TYR A 294 3.53 17.98 -2.43
N ILE A 295 3.63 17.59 -3.69
CA ILE A 295 4.07 16.24 -4.05
C ILE A 295 5.49 15.99 -3.52
N ARG A 296 6.41 16.91 -3.74
CA ARG A 296 7.79 16.77 -3.24
C ARG A 296 7.89 16.72 -1.71
N ASP A 297 7.05 17.51 -1.03
CA ASP A 297 7.15 17.62 0.43
C ASP A 297 6.44 16.47 1.16
N HIS A 298 5.34 15.93 0.59
CA HIS A 298 4.43 15.05 1.30
C HIS A 298 4.37 13.62 0.77
N ILE A 299 4.70 13.36 -0.51
CA ILE A 299 4.41 12.07 -1.14
C ILE A 299 5.64 11.19 -1.21
N PHE A 300 5.44 9.92 -0.80
CA PHE A 300 6.34 8.80 -0.99
C PHE A 300 5.67 7.76 -1.89
N TRP A 301 6.45 6.87 -2.48
CA TRP A 301 5.99 5.89 -3.46
C TRP A 301 6.57 4.53 -3.13
N THR A 302 5.76 3.49 -3.02
CA THR A 302 6.29 2.15 -3.13
C THR A 302 6.57 1.84 -4.59
N THR A 303 7.55 0.99 -4.84
CA THR A 303 8.08 0.78 -6.19
C THR A 303 7.45 -0.39 -6.93
N GLN A 304 6.75 -1.27 -6.25
CA GLN A 304 6.00 -2.33 -6.90
C GLN A 304 4.62 -1.79 -7.37
N PRO A 305 4.15 -2.09 -8.57
CA PRO A 305 4.92 -2.69 -9.66
C PRO A 305 5.95 -1.72 -10.24
N MET A 306 7.20 -2.18 -10.35
CA MET A 306 8.26 -1.36 -10.94
C MET A 306 8.02 -1.18 -12.43
N GLU A 307 8.13 0.05 -12.89
CA GLU A 307 8.01 0.36 -14.33
C GLU A 307 9.12 -0.34 -15.14
N ASP A 308 8.74 -0.96 -16.26
CA ASP A 308 9.69 -1.67 -17.15
C ASP A 308 9.66 -1.08 -18.58
N PRO A 309 10.20 0.14 -18.77
CA PRO A 309 10.25 0.74 -20.09
C PRO A 309 11.23 -0.01 -21.01
N GLU A 310 11.01 0.05 -22.33
CA GLU A 310 11.90 -0.55 -23.33
C GLU A 310 13.36 -0.12 -23.15
N ARG A 311 13.58 1.13 -22.75
CA ARG A 311 14.90 1.67 -22.42
C ARG A 311 14.98 1.97 -20.93
N ARG A 312 15.90 1.32 -20.25
CA ARG A 312 16.11 1.47 -18.78
C ARG A 312 16.53 2.87 -18.35
N ASP A 313 17.12 3.69 -19.23
CA ASP A 313 17.44 5.09 -18.94
C ASP A 313 16.17 5.94 -18.74
N HIS A 314 15.07 5.62 -19.42
CA HIS A 314 13.79 6.28 -19.15
C HIS A 314 13.29 6.08 -17.72
N LEU A 315 13.51 4.90 -17.14
CA LEU A 315 13.22 4.66 -15.73
C LEU A 315 14.10 5.52 -14.83
N SER A 316 15.39 5.62 -15.16
CA SER A 316 16.32 6.50 -14.42
C SER A 316 15.87 7.95 -14.43
N ASP A 317 15.43 8.48 -15.57
CA ASP A 317 14.91 9.85 -15.69
C ASP A 317 13.67 10.08 -14.81
N VAL A 318 12.77 9.11 -14.74
CA VAL A 318 11.59 9.17 -13.86
C VAL A 318 11.98 9.14 -12.39
N ILE A 319 12.90 8.25 -12.00
CA ILE A 319 13.41 8.16 -10.63
C ILE A 319 14.08 9.48 -10.21
N GLU A 320 14.92 10.05 -11.06
CA GLU A 320 15.56 11.34 -10.79
C GLU A 320 14.53 12.48 -10.64
N TRP A 321 13.44 12.43 -11.40
CA TRP A 321 12.37 13.41 -11.29
C TRP A 321 11.57 13.26 -9.99
N VAL A 322 11.24 12.01 -9.59
CA VAL A 322 10.53 11.70 -8.35
C VAL A 322 11.40 12.00 -7.13
N GLY A 323 12.69 11.69 -7.21
CA GLY A 323 13.67 11.79 -6.14
C GLY A 323 13.93 10.44 -5.48
N TRP A 324 15.21 10.06 -5.41
CA TRP A 324 15.64 8.82 -4.76
C TRP A 324 15.19 8.71 -3.30
N ASP A 325 15.09 9.83 -2.60
CA ASP A 325 14.67 9.92 -1.20
C ASP A 325 13.15 9.78 -0.98
N ARG A 326 12.39 9.60 -2.05
CA ARG A 326 10.92 9.42 -2.02
C ARG A 326 10.47 8.01 -2.37
N LEU A 327 11.38 7.15 -2.78
CA LEU A 327 11.07 5.78 -3.18
C LEU A 327 11.24 4.83 -1.99
N LEU A 328 10.29 3.95 -1.82
CA LEU A 328 10.26 2.89 -0.82
C LEU A 328 10.21 1.56 -1.55
N PHE A 329 11.20 0.71 -1.32
CA PHE A 329 11.17 -0.61 -1.93
C PHE A 329 9.99 -1.43 -1.43
N ALA A 330 9.37 -2.18 -2.34
CA ALA A 330 8.28 -3.09 -2.04
C ALA A 330 8.34 -4.31 -2.97
N THR A 331 7.95 -5.46 -2.46
CA THR A 331 7.86 -6.69 -3.25
C THR A 331 6.45 -7.08 -3.64
N ASP A 332 5.46 -6.66 -2.87
CA ASP A 332 4.08 -7.11 -2.98
C ASP A 332 3.91 -8.62 -2.67
N TYR A 333 4.72 -9.16 -1.76
CA TYR A 333 4.59 -10.56 -1.34
C TYR A 333 3.22 -10.81 -0.68
N PRO A 334 2.44 -11.84 -1.05
CA PRO A 334 2.77 -12.95 -1.93
C PRO A 334 2.12 -12.89 -3.34
N HIS A 335 1.87 -11.70 -3.86
CA HIS A 335 1.17 -11.54 -5.13
C HIS A 335 2.01 -12.02 -6.34
N TRP A 336 1.33 -12.27 -7.47
CA TRP A 336 1.93 -12.89 -8.65
C TRP A 336 2.93 -11.98 -9.39
N ASP A 337 2.74 -10.67 -9.28
CA ASP A 337 3.57 -9.63 -9.88
C ASP A 337 4.68 -9.13 -8.94
N PHE A 338 5.11 -10.01 -8.05
CA PHE A 338 6.21 -9.81 -7.11
C PHE A 338 7.47 -9.24 -7.75
N ASP A 339 7.96 -8.12 -7.21
CA ASP A 339 9.21 -7.50 -7.66
C ASP A 339 10.43 -8.12 -6.98
N GLU A 340 11.25 -8.80 -7.79
CA GLU A 340 12.47 -9.47 -7.32
C GLU A 340 13.54 -8.43 -6.90
N PRO A 341 13.99 -8.40 -5.63
CA PRO A 341 14.91 -7.36 -5.12
C PRO A 341 16.19 -7.17 -5.94
N THR A 342 16.67 -8.23 -6.58
CA THR A 342 17.91 -8.19 -7.35
C THR A 342 17.77 -7.61 -8.75
N ARG A 343 16.55 -7.35 -9.21
CA ARG A 343 16.26 -7.01 -10.61
C ARG A 343 15.57 -5.65 -10.80
N VAL A 344 15.07 -5.06 -9.74
CA VAL A 344 14.24 -3.85 -9.84
C VAL A 344 15.02 -2.60 -10.21
N LEU A 345 16.24 -2.43 -9.73
CA LEU A 345 17.02 -1.22 -10.00
C LEU A 345 17.68 -1.24 -11.39
N PRO A 346 17.72 -0.10 -12.09
CA PRO A 346 18.52 0.03 -13.30
C PRO A 346 20.01 -0.12 -12.99
N PRO A 347 20.84 -0.46 -14.00
CA PRO A 347 22.29 -0.54 -13.82
C PRO A 347 22.90 0.83 -13.54
N GLY A 348 24.00 0.87 -12.78
CA GLY A 348 24.76 2.09 -12.52
C GLY A 348 24.25 2.95 -11.37
N VAL A 349 23.27 2.48 -10.60
CA VAL A 349 22.81 3.17 -9.38
C VAL A 349 23.94 3.22 -8.35
N SER A 350 24.18 4.40 -7.78
CA SER A 350 25.19 4.58 -6.74
C SER A 350 24.84 3.77 -5.48
N GLU A 351 25.85 3.41 -4.69
CA GLU A 351 25.63 2.69 -3.43
C GLU A 351 24.74 3.48 -2.47
N ALA A 352 24.94 4.79 -2.36
CA ALA A 352 24.14 5.66 -1.52
C ALA A 352 22.65 5.66 -1.92
N ASN A 353 22.34 5.70 -3.23
CA ASN A 353 20.97 5.62 -3.71
C ASN A 353 20.38 4.21 -3.52
N ARG A 354 21.22 3.17 -3.64
CA ARG A 354 20.81 1.79 -3.38
C ARG A 354 20.42 1.56 -1.93
N GLU A 355 21.26 2.01 -1.00
CA GLU A 355 20.97 1.95 0.43
C GLU A 355 19.73 2.78 0.81
N ALA A 356 19.60 3.99 0.26
CA ALA A 356 18.43 4.82 0.46
C ALA A 356 17.15 4.10 0.00
N PHE A 357 17.17 3.55 -1.20
CA PHE A 357 16.05 2.86 -1.83
C PHE A 357 15.62 1.60 -1.06
N TYR A 358 16.58 0.72 -0.72
CA TYR A 358 16.24 -0.55 -0.08
C TYR A 358 15.95 -0.44 1.41
N LEU A 359 16.46 0.58 2.11
CA LEU A 359 16.36 0.62 3.57
C LEU A 359 16.13 2.02 4.14
N ASN A 360 17.07 2.96 3.88
CA ASN A 360 17.19 4.15 4.71
C ASN A 360 16.00 5.10 4.58
N ASN A 361 15.36 5.16 3.39
CA ASN A 361 14.15 5.96 3.19
C ASN A 361 12.99 5.47 4.06
N ALA A 362 12.80 4.14 4.15
CA ALA A 362 11.76 3.56 4.97
C ALA A 362 12.02 3.79 6.46
N LEU A 363 13.25 3.52 6.93
CA LEU A 363 13.62 3.77 8.33
C LEU A 363 13.39 5.25 8.71
N LYS A 364 13.81 6.17 7.86
CA LYS A 364 13.62 7.61 8.08
C LYS A 364 12.16 8.01 8.10
N LEU A 365 11.35 7.51 7.14
CA LEU A 365 9.93 7.84 7.05
C LEU A 365 9.14 7.34 8.26
N TYR A 366 9.43 6.12 8.70
CA TYR A 366 8.75 5.48 9.83
C TYR A 366 9.33 5.83 11.19
N GLY A 367 10.39 6.67 11.25
CA GLY A 367 11.02 7.06 12.50
C GLY A 367 11.70 5.91 13.24
N LEU A 368 12.17 4.91 12.48
CA LEU A 368 12.89 3.75 13.00
C LEU A 368 14.40 4.02 12.90
N SER A 369 15.14 3.71 13.97
CA SER A 369 16.61 3.72 13.95
C SER A 369 17.14 2.40 13.41
N GLU A 370 18.34 2.43 12.80
CA GLU A 370 19.10 1.22 12.47
C GLU A 370 19.33 0.33 13.71
#